data_a80ea88c99db1c62bbe8d967800dc07a
#
_entry.id   a80ea88c99db1c62bbe8d967800dc07a
#
_cell.length_a   1.000
_cell.length_b   1.000
_cell.length_c   1.000
_cell.angle_alpha   90.00
_cell.angle_beta   90.00
_cell.angle_gamma   90.00
#
_symmetry.space_group_name_H-M   'P 1'
#
loop_
_entity.id
_entity.type
_entity.pdbx_description
1 polymer ?
#
loop_
_entity_poly.entity_id
_entity_poly.type
_entity_poly.pdbx_seq_one_letter_code
_entity_poly.pdbx_strand_id
1 'polypeptide(L)'
;MLFKKNIENLAAFGGGRIYCQNIDFKKIVFNSKEIKGGDVFIPLKGQNHDGHKFISEAYDLGAACVVSEKKIDNKNHILVKDTNTFLENIAKKQRELFQGLVVGITGSNGKTTTKETLSKYFKEKFKQNDVYKSHGNFNNFYGLCFSLLELSPHHKVGFFEIGTNNPGEISKLANILKMNLSIITNIGNAHLEGLKNIDGVANEKSDIFVYTKDEGYCLGDIPKKYLNLVRDKSSGKKRIFTSDNDPKKLMKTAIIKINDLLEVEYLHQEIDSFLDKKIDVPGRFEIRKSKSKALIIDDSYNANPDSFLYAFKKIKNLDLSKISFIEKGSKYQKKICVMGQMGELGEKSEDLHKYILKEASLIFDIVLAIDFKVNLKESNISFLKREEIDSYLKEYLEEDALIFFKGSRSVKMENIIKNLT
;
A
#
# COMPACT_ATOMS: atom_id res chain seq x y z
N MET A 1 -2.07 22.42 -0.53
CA MET A 1 -1.33 22.62 -1.80
C MET A 1 -0.27 23.69 -1.58
N LEU A 2 0.84 23.60 -2.31
CA LEU A 2 2.02 24.45 -2.19
C LEU A 2 1.98 25.68 -3.14
N PHE A 3 1.02 25.72 -4.04
CA PHE A 3 0.76 26.88 -4.89
C PHE A 3 -0.59 27.53 -4.55
N LYS A 4 -0.76 28.79 -4.96
CA LYS A 4 -2.00 29.53 -4.73
C LYS A 4 -3.17 28.83 -5.42
N LYS A 5 -4.24 28.58 -4.67
CA LYS A 5 -5.44 27.86 -5.12
C LYS A 5 -6.35 28.75 -5.97
N ASN A 6 -5.89 29.18 -7.13
CA ASN A 6 -6.70 29.90 -8.12
C ASN A 6 -6.68 29.17 -9.46
N ILE A 7 -7.67 29.43 -10.29
CA ILE A 7 -7.89 28.77 -11.57
C ILE A 7 -6.73 29.02 -12.54
N GLU A 8 -6.15 30.21 -12.52
CA GLU A 8 -5.02 30.58 -13.38
C GLU A 8 -3.79 29.71 -13.13
N ASN A 9 -3.37 29.57 -11.88
CA ASN A 9 -2.26 28.69 -11.52
C ASN A 9 -2.58 27.24 -11.83
N LEU A 10 -3.80 26.79 -11.53
CA LEU A 10 -4.21 25.43 -11.78
C LEU A 10 -4.15 25.08 -13.27
N ALA A 11 -4.65 25.96 -14.13
CA ALA A 11 -4.62 25.80 -15.58
C ALA A 11 -3.20 25.89 -16.15
N ALA A 12 -2.41 26.86 -15.69
CA ALA A 12 -1.02 27.03 -16.13
C ALA A 12 -0.17 25.78 -15.81
N PHE A 13 -0.27 25.24 -14.58
CA PHE A 13 0.50 24.06 -14.17
C PHE A 13 -0.02 22.77 -14.79
N GLY A 14 -1.32 22.66 -14.98
CA GLY A 14 -1.93 21.50 -15.62
C GLY A 14 -1.80 21.46 -17.15
N GLY A 15 -1.55 22.59 -17.77
CA GLY A 15 -1.50 22.74 -19.24
C GLY A 15 -2.90 22.85 -19.86
N GLY A 16 -3.82 23.61 -19.24
CA GLY A 16 -5.18 23.83 -19.71
C GLY A 16 -5.46 25.25 -20.17
N ARG A 17 -6.51 25.42 -20.99
CA ARG A 17 -7.03 26.73 -21.41
C ARG A 17 -8.26 27.11 -20.59
N ILE A 18 -8.25 28.31 -20.02
CA ILE A 18 -9.30 28.81 -19.12
C ILE A 18 -10.48 29.33 -19.93
N TYR A 19 -11.70 28.95 -19.53
CA TYR A 19 -12.99 29.47 -20.00
C TYR A 19 -13.84 29.91 -18.79
N CYS A 20 -13.25 30.72 -17.91
CA CYS A 20 -13.90 31.32 -16.74
C CYS A 20 -13.10 32.51 -16.25
N GLN A 21 -13.65 33.25 -15.28
CA GLN A 21 -12.89 34.24 -14.55
C GLN A 21 -11.84 33.57 -13.66
N ASN A 22 -10.75 34.28 -13.36
CA ASN A 22 -9.77 33.78 -12.38
C ASN A 22 -10.35 33.92 -10.98
N ILE A 23 -10.76 32.78 -10.40
CA ILE A 23 -11.35 32.69 -9.07
C ILE A 23 -10.50 31.78 -8.18
N ASP A 24 -10.52 32.02 -6.89
CA ASP A 24 -9.93 31.11 -5.93
C ASP A 24 -10.86 29.90 -5.70
N PHE A 25 -10.28 28.73 -5.49
CA PHE A 25 -11.04 27.51 -5.21
C PHE A 25 -10.65 26.93 -3.83
N LYS A 26 -11.55 26.13 -3.24
CA LYS A 26 -11.34 25.52 -1.91
C LYS A 26 -10.47 24.29 -2.00
N LYS A 27 -10.87 23.30 -2.79
CA LYS A 27 -10.12 22.06 -3.03
C LYS A 27 -10.37 21.50 -4.42
N ILE A 28 -9.55 20.50 -4.80
CA ILE A 28 -9.76 19.68 -5.98
C ILE A 28 -10.50 18.42 -5.54
N VAL A 29 -11.53 18.04 -6.29
CA VAL A 29 -12.39 16.89 -6.03
C VAL A 29 -12.46 16.01 -7.27
N PHE A 30 -12.44 14.71 -7.07
CA PHE A 30 -12.44 13.67 -8.12
C PHE A 30 -13.70 12.81 -8.09
N ASN A 31 -14.47 12.87 -6.99
CA ASN A 31 -15.76 12.22 -6.83
C ASN A 31 -16.84 13.29 -6.77
N SER A 32 -17.77 13.32 -7.74
CA SER A 32 -18.83 14.32 -7.80
C SER A 32 -19.63 14.43 -6.49
N LYS A 33 -19.87 13.32 -5.83
CA LYS A 33 -20.62 13.26 -4.55
C LYS A 33 -19.94 13.98 -3.37
N GLU A 34 -18.66 14.31 -3.49
CA GLU A 34 -17.88 14.99 -2.45
C GLU A 34 -17.80 16.51 -2.67
N ILE A 35 -18.33 17.00 -3.78
CA ILE A 35 -18.27 18.41 -4.15
C ILE A 35 -19.01 19.28 -3.13
N LYS A 36 -18.36 20.35 -2.74
CA LYS A 36 -18.95 21.45 -1.97
C LYS A 36 -18.76 22.75 -2.76
N GLY A 37 -19.63 23.71 -2.55
CA GLY A 37 -19.56 24.98 -3.26
C GLY A 37 -18.18 25.62 -3.19
N GLY A 38 -17.61 25.97 -4.35
CA GLY A 38 -16.28 26.54 -4.50
C GLY A 38 -15.16 25.53 -4.79
N ASP A 39 -15.45 24.24 -4.99
CA ASP A 39 -14.46 23.23 -5.37
C ASP A 39 -14.23 23.17 -6.88
N VAL A 40 -13.08 22.64 -7.30
CA VAL A 40 -12.79 22.28 -8.69
C VAL A 40 -12.96 20.78 -8.88
N PHE A 41 -13.79 20.38 -9.83
CA PHE A 41 -13.97 18.97 -10.19
C PHE A 41 -13.06 18.58 -11.33
N ILE A 42 -12.28 17.50 -11.16
CA ILE A 42 -11.48 16.87 -12.22
C ILE A 42 -12.06 15.49 -12.50
N PRO A 43 -12.79 15.30 -13.61
CA PRO A 43 -13.29 14.00 -14.00
C PRO A 43 -12.12 13.11 -14.43
N LEU A 44 -12.04 11.90 -13.86
CA LEU A 44 -10.99 10.96 -14.17
C LEU A 44 -11.50 9.90 -15.14
N LYS A 45 -10.63 9.48 -16.05
CA LYS A 45 -10.93 8.46 -17.05
C LYS A 45 -10.09 7.21 -16.80
N GLY A 46 -10.72 6.16 -16.29
CA GLY A 46 -10.13 4.83 -16.11
C GLY A 46 -10.54 3.88 -17.24
N GLN A 47 -10.06 2.63 -17.19
CA GLN A 47 -10.38 1.60 -18.20
C GLN A 47 -11.89 1.32 -18.32
N ASN A 48 -12.59 1.26 -17.18
CA ASN A 48 -14.01 0.90 -17.10
C ASN A 48 -14.90 2.04 -16.58
N HIS A 49 -14.36 3.24 -16.44
CA HIS A 49 -15.06 4.36 -15.82
C HIS A 49 -14.63 5.67 -16.47
N ASP A 50 -15.63 6.49 -16.83
CA ASP A 50 -15.42 7.84 -17.34
C ASP A 50 -16.16 8.84 -16.44
N GLY A 51 -15.38 9.65 -15.71
CA GLY A 51 -15.88 10.67 -14.79
C GLY A 51 -16.56 11.85 -15.50
N HIS A 52 -16.34 12.03 -16.82
CA HIS A 52 -16.92 13.15 -17.56
C HIS A 52 -18.46 13.14 -17.58
N LYS A 53 -19.10 11.97 -17.44
CA LYS A 53 -20.55 11.84 -17.32
C LYS A 53 -21.13 12.55 -16.08
N PHE A 54 -20.31 12.87 -15.09
CA PHE A 54 -20.73 13.56 -13.86
C PHE A 54 -20.50 15.07 -13.89
N ILE A 55 -20.11 15.66 -15.02
CA ILE A 55 -19.84 17.11 -15.13
C ILE A 55 -21.09 17.94 -14.83
N SER A 56 -22.27 17.53 -15.33
CA SER A 56 -23.52 18.25 -15.02
C SER A 56 -23.82 18.23 -13.52
N GLU A 57 -23.77 17.05 -12.91
CA GLU A 57 -23.96 16.86 -11.47
C GLU A 57 -22.96 17.71 -10.65
N ALA A 58 -21.71 17.83 -11.13
CA ALA A 58 -20.71 18.65 -10.46
C ALA A 58 -21.10 20.12 -10.39
N TYR A 59 -21.64 20.68 -11.46
CA TYR A 59 -22.16 22.05 -11.46
C TYR A 59 -23.38 22.21 -10.58
N ASP A 60 -24.30 21.25 -10.60
CA ASP A 60 -25.52 21.27 -9.79
C ASP A 60 -25.18 21.24 -8.28
N LEU A 61 -24.07 20.58 -7.91
CA LEU A 61 -23.53 20.54 -6.55
C LEU A 61 -22.66 21.75 -6.20
N GLY A 62 -22.51 22.73 -7.11
CA GLY A 62 -21.83 24.00 -6.85
C GLY A 62 -20.33 23.99 -7.11
N ALA A 63 -19.82 23.15 -8.01
CA ALA A 63 -18.44 23.24 -8.45
C ALA A 63 -18.15 24.63 -9.04
N ALA A 64 -17.09 25.30 -8.58
CA ALA A 64 -16.70 26.61 -9.07
C ALA A 64 -16.15 26.53 -10.51
N CYS A 65 -15.50 25.43 -10.82
CA CYS A 65 -14.93 25.15 -12.13
C CYS A 65 -14.79 23.63 -12.33
N VAL A 66 -14.83 23.21 -13.59
CA VAL A 66 -14.62 21.80 -13.98
C VAL A 66 -13.46 21.73 -14.98
N VAL A 67 -12.63 20.70 -14.87
CA VAL A 67 -11.67 20.36 -15.92
C VAL A 67 -12.36 19.48 -16.94
N SER A 68 -12.24 19.77 -18.23
CA SER A 68 -12.97 19.06 -19.27
C SER A 68 -12.12 18.87 -20.53
N GLU A 69 -12.29 17.73 -21.21
CA GLU A 69 -11.71 17.45 -22.51
C GLU A 69 -12.53 18.05 -23.68
N LYS A 70 -13.72 18.58 -23.37
CA LYS A 70 -14.58 19.26 -24.33
C LYS A 70 -14.96 20.64 -23.84
N LYS A 71 -15.11 21.59 -24.78
CA LYS A 71 -15.65 22.91 -24.47
C LYS A 71 -17.07 22.79 -23.94
N ILE A 72 -17.36 23.54 -22.88
CA ILE A 72 -18.68 23.58 -22.25
C ILE A 72 -19.18 25.03 -22.35
N ASP A 73 -20.28 25.25 -23.07
CA ASP A 73 -20.83 26.59 -23.27
C ASP A 73 -21.46 27.12 -21.98
N ASN A 74 -21.23 28.41 -21.73
CA ASN A 74 -21.79 29.15 -20.61
C ASN A 74 -21.50 28.57 -19.21
N LYS A 75 -20.41 27.80 -19.05
CA LYS A 75 -19.99 27.19 -17.79
C LYS A 75 -18.50 27.41 -17.55
N ASN A 76 -18.11 27.63 -16.31
CA ASN A 76 -16.71 27.77 -15.89
C ASN A 76 -15.94 26.47 -16.04
N HIS A 77 -14.98 26.41 -16.97
CA HIS A 77 -14.17 25.21 -17.16
C HIS A 77 -12.72 25.53 -17.58
N ILE A 78 -11.85 24.58 -17.32
CA ILE A 78 -10.50 24.49 -17.88
C ILE A 78 -10.55 23.41 -18.97
N LEU A 79 -10.34 23.83 -20.23
CA LEU A 79 -10.27 22.90 -21.35
C LEU A 79 -8.88 22.29 -21.44
N VAL A 80 -8.80 20.97 -21.49
CA VAL A 80 -7.55 20.20 -21.57
C VAL A 80 -7.62 19.19 -22.71
N LYS A 81 -6.48 18.65 -23.12
CA LYS A 81 -6.44 17.54 -24.09
C LYS A 81 -6.77 16.21 -23.43
N ASP A 82 -6.33 16.00 -22.20
CA ASP A 82 -6.50 14.78 -21.43
C ASP A 82 -6.45 15.11 -19.92
N THR A 83 -7.47 14.67 -19.19
CA THR A 83 -7.61 14.99 -17.76
C THR A 83 -6.60 14.25 -16.87
N ASN A 84 -6.12 13.07 -17.28
CA ASN A 84 -5.09 12.33 -16.54
C ASN A 84 -3.73 13.03 -16.69
N THR A 85 -3.40 13.52 -17.89
CA THR A 85 -2.18 14.31 -18.12
C THR A 85 -2.23 15.63 -17.33
N PHE A 86 -3.38 16.27 -17.28
CA PHE A 86 -3.57 17.47 -16.46
C PHE A 86 -3.31 17.18 -14.98
N LEU A 87 -3.88 16.08 -14.45
CA LEU A 87 -3.66 15.65 -13.07
C LEU A 87 -2.18 15.36 -12.80
N GLU A 88 -1.51 14.65 -13.71
CA GLU A 88 -0.08 14.35 -13.60
C GLU A 88 0.77 15.63 -13.51
N ASN A 89 0.48 16.61 -14.37
CA ASN A 89 1.22 17.87 -14.42
C ASN A 89 1.08 18.68 -13.13
N ILE A 90 -0.13 18.83 -12.59
CA ILE A 90 -0.33 19.54 -11.32
C ILE A 90 0.30 18.79 -10.14
N ALA A 91 0.30 17.45 -10.15
CA ALA A 91 0.95 16.64 -9.14
C ALA A 91 2.49 16.79 -9.21
N LYS A 92 3.07 16.77 -10.42
CA LYS A 92 4.50 17.05 -10.63
C LYS A 92 4.88 18.44 -10.14
N LYS A 93 4.06 19.46 -10.46
CA LYS A 93 4.30 20.84 -9.98
C LYS A 93 4.25 20.93 -8.46
N GLN A 94 3.28 20.29 -7.84
CA GLN A 94 3.17 20.20 -6.39
C GLN A 94 4.41 19.53 -5.79
N ARG A 95 4.91 18.43 -6.42
CA ARG A 95 6.14 17.75 -6.01
C ARG A 95 7.40 18.60 -6.16
N GLU A 96 7.52 19.37 -7.24
CA GLU A 96 8.64 20.30 -7.46
C GLU A 96 8.72 21.38 -6.39
N LEU A 97 7.57 21.90 -5.97
CA LEU A 97 7.48 22.94 -4.94
C LEU A 97 7.72 22.42 -3.53
N PHE A 98 7.62 21.09 -3.33
CA PHE A 98 7.80 20.50 -2.02
C PHE A 98 9.28 20.41 -1.63
N GLN A 99 9.64 21.09 -0.53
CA GLN A 99 11.00 21.15 -0.02
C GLN A 99 11.33 20.03 0.99
N GLY A 100 10.30 19.38 1.56
CA GLY A 100 10.51 18.29 2.50
C GLY A 100 11.09 17.04 1.86
N LEU A 101 11.56 16.13 2.71
CA LEU A 101 12.10 14.84 2.30
C LEU A 101 11.00 13.94 1.73
N VAL A 102 11.27 13.28 0.62
CA VAL A 102 10.34 12.32 -0.01
C VAL A 102 10.93 10.91 0.01
N VAL A 103 10.20 9.99 0.62
CA VAL A 103 10.53 8.58 0.73
C VAL A 103 9.56 7.76 -0.11
N GLY A 104 10.05 7.05 -1.10
CA GLY A 104 9.27 6.11 -1.93
C GLY A 104 9.50 4.67 -1.50
N ILE A 105 8.44 3.89 -1.39
CA ILE A 105 8.49 2.52 -0.87
C ILE A 105 7.78 1.58 -1.84
N THR A 106 8.50 0.61 -2.37
CA THR A 106 7.94 -0.50 -3.15
C THR A 106 8.43 -1.85 -2.63
N GLY A 107 7.96 -2.93 -3.21
CA GLY A 107 8.34 -4.30 -2.87
C GLY A 107 7.18 -5.27 -3.08
N SER A 108 7.45 -6.55 -3.06
CA SER A 108 6.42 -7.58 -3.18
C SER A 108 5.52 -7.61 -1.95
N ASN A 109 6.13 -7.59 -0.76
CA ASN A 109 5.45 -7.60 0.54
C ASN A 109 6.00 -6.49 1.45
N GLY A 110 5.26 -6.10 2.49
CA GLY A 110 5.74 -5.21 3.54
C GLY A 110 5.72 -3.71 3.23
N LYS A 111 5.32 -3.27 2.03
CA LYS A 111 5.25 -1.84 1.64
C LYS A 111 4.48 -0.99 2.67
N THR A 112 3.23 -1.34 2.90
CA THR A 112 2.34 -0.61 3.84
C THR A 112 2.88 -0.65 5.26
N THR A 113 3.33 -1.82 5.73
CA THR A 113 3.94 -1.96 7.07
C THR A 113 5.14 -1.05 7.22
N THR A 114 6.05 -1.02 6.24
CA THR A 114 7.22 -0.13 6.26
C THR A 114 6.80 1.34 6.27
N LYS A 115 5.86 1.73 5.41
CA LYS A 115 5.32 3.10 5.38
C LYS A 115 4.72 3.51 6.74
N GLU A 116 3.88 2.65 7.32
CA GLU A 116 3.24 2.93 8.61
C GLU A 116 4.27 3.00 9.75
N THR A 117 5.25 2.08 9.78
CA THR A 117 6.31 2.05 10.77
C THR A 117 7.16 3.32 10.72
N LEU A 118 7.68 3.68 9.54
CA LEU A 118 8.48 4.88 9.36
C LEU A 118 7.69 6.13 9.71
N SER A 119 6.47 6.25 9.20
CA SER A 119 5.61 7.40 9.51
C SER A 119 5.34 7.53 11.01
N LYS A 120 5.09 6.42 11.72
CA LYS A 120 4.86 6.45 13.18
C LYS A 120 6.10 6.91 13.94
N TYR A 121 7.29 6.39 13.59
CA TYR A 121 8.54 6.81 14.20
C TYR A 121 8.75 8.33 14.10
N PHE A 122 8.60 8.88 12.88
CA PHE A 122 8.82 10.30 12.66
C PHE A 122 7.71 11.19 13.24
N LYS A 123 6.48 10.68 13.39
CA LYS A 123 5.41 11.37 14.13
C LYS A 123 5.68 11.45 15.65
N GLU A 124 6.40 10.48 16.21
CA GLU A 124 6.85 10.55 17.61
C GLU A 124 8.05 11.52 17.77
N LYS A 125 8.90 11.67 16.73
CA LYS A 125 10.05 12.61 16.71
C LYS A 125 9.62 14.07 16.43
N PHE A 126 8.65 14.27 15.53
CA PHE A 126 8.16 15.58 15.12
C PHE A 126 6.72 15.81 15.62
N LYS A 127 6.14 16.96 15.27
CA LYS A 127 4.70 17.13 15.41
C LYS A 127 3.96 16.24 14.42
N GLN A 128 2.79 15.75 14.82
CA GLN A 128 2.00 14.82 13.98
C GLN A 128 1.73 15.37 12.57
N ASN A 129 1.53 16.69 12.46
CA ASN A 129 1.25 17.36 11.19
C ASN A 129 2.50 17.64 10.33
N ASP A 130 3.72 17.42 10.86
CA ASP A 130 4.96 17.61 10.11
C ASP A 130 5.30 16.38 9.22
N VAL A 131 4.56 15.30 9.37
CA VAL A 131 4.80 14.04 8.66
C VAL A 131 3.60 13.67 7.81
N TYR A 132 3.81 13.63 6.51
CA TYR A 132 2.83 13.13 5.54
C TYR A 132 3.04 11.63 5.27
N LYS A 133 1.97 10.90 5.02
CA LYS A 133 1.99 9.55 4.44
C LYS A 133 0.82 9.37 3.49
N SER A 134 1.02 8.67 2.38
CA SER A 134 -0.07 8.30 1.47
C SER A 134 -1.13 7.45 2.19
N HIS A 135 -2.41 7.73 1.94
CA HIS A 135 -3.54 7.07 2.58
C HIS A 135 -3.72 5.62 2.09
N GLY A 136 -4.00 4.71 3.01
CA GLY A 136 -4.37 3.33 2.69
C GLY A 136 -3.46 2.69 1.63
N ASN A 137 -4.06 2.27 0.53
CA ASN A 137 -3.41 1.67 -0.65
C ASN A 137 -3.32 2.64 -1.84
N PHE A 138 -3.22 3.95 -1.61
CA PHE A 138 -3.02 4.97 -2.66
C PHE A 138 -1.60 4.83 -3.24
N ASN A 139 -1.35 3.73 -3.95
CA ASN A 139 -0.06 3.32 -4.48
C ASN A 139 -0.02 3.20 -6.02
N ASN A 140 -1.12 3.56 -6.68
CA ASN A 140 -1.25 3.65 -8.14
C ASN A 140 -1.17 5.11 -8.60
N PHE A 141 -1.31 5.34 -9.92
CA PHE A 141 -1.23 6.67 -10.54
C PHE A 141 -2.13 7.71 -9.86
N TYR A 142 -3.42 7.42 -9.72
CA TYR A 142 -4.36 8.36 -9.12
C TYR A 142 -4.06 8.60 -7.63
N GLY A 143 -3.83 7.52 -6.90
CA GLY A 143 -3.50 7.60 -5.47
C GLY A 143 -2.24 8.39 -5.18
N LEU A 144 -1.20 8.25 -6.02
CA LEU A 144 0.02 9.04 -5.91
C LEU A 144 -0.23 10.52 -6.20
N CYS A 145 -0.92 10.83 -7.30
CA CYS A 145 -1.23 12.23 -7.65
C CYS A 145 -2.05 12.91 -6.56
N PHE A 146 -3.08 12.25 -6.02
CA PHE A 146 -3.87 12.78 -4.91
C PHE A 146 -3.03 13.01 -3.67
N SER A 147 -2.19 12.03 -3.31
CA SER A 147 -1.28 12.14 -2.17
C SER A 147 -0.31 13.32 -2.31
N LEU A 148 0.19 13.59 -3.51
CA LEU A 148 1.06 14.74 -3.76
C LEU A 148 0.30 16.07 -3.60
N LEU A 149 -0.95 16.14 -4.05
CA LEU A 149 -1.77 17.36 -3.91
C LEU A 149 -2.13 17.71 -2.47
N GLU A 150 -2.03 16.76 -1.54
CA GLU A 150 -2.22 16.97 -0.11
C GLU A 150 -0.98 17.51 0.61
N LEU A 151 0.19 17.49 -0.03
CA LEU A 151 1.40 18.03 0.57
C LEU A 151 1.24 19.49 0.95
N SER A 152 1.83 19.86 2.08
CA SER A 152 1.75 21.18 2.71
C SER A 152 3.14 21.71 3.07
N PRO A 153 3.35 23.03 3.18
CA PRO A 153 4.66 23.60 3.50
C PRO A 153 5.24 23.18 4.84
N HIS A 154 4.39 22.76 5.78
CA HIS A 154 4.85 22.33 7.12
C HIS A 154 5.31 20.87 7.15
N HIS A 155 5.00 20.06 6.13
CA HIS A 155 5.48 18.69 6.10
C HIS A 155 6.99 18.65 5.90
N LYS A 156 7.73 18.06 6.84
CA LYS A 156 9.18 17.85 6.78
C LYS A 156 9.55 16.60 5.99
N VAL A 157 8.69 15.57 6.06
CA VAL A 157 8.87 14.30 5.38
C VAL A 157 7.55 13.74 4.87
N GLY A 158 7.55 13.16 3.67
CA GLY A 158 6.43 12.45 3.07
C GLY A 158 6.80 11.00 2.71
N PHE A 159 5.98 10.04 3.15
CA PHE A 159 6.11 8.62 2.87
C PHE A 159 5.07 8.18 1.84
N PHE A 160 5.54 7.64 0.71
CA PHE A 160 4.70 7.24 -0.41
C PHE A 160 4.89 5.77 -0.74
N GLU A 161 3.79 5.03 -0.77
CA GLU A 161 3.79 3.66 -1.28
C GLU A 161 3.64 3.69 -2.81
N ILE A 162 4.44 2.87 -3.53
CA ILE A 162 4.37 2.70 -4.97
C ILE A 162 4.11 1.23 -5.28
N GLY A 163 2.97 0.96 -5.89
CA GLY A 163 2.54 -0.37 -6.33
C GLY A 163 2.67 -0.52 -7.85
N THR A 164 2.56 -1.77 -8.30
CA THR A 164 2.53 -2.12 -9.73
C THR A 164 1.74 -3.40 -9.93
N ASN A 165 1.10 -3.51 -11.08
CA ASN A 165 0.52 -4.73 -11.62
C ASN A 165 1.13 -5.06 -13.00
N ASN A 166 1.64 -4.06 -13.72
CA ASN A 166 2.14 -4.18 -15.09
C ASN A 166 3.51 -3.53 -15.27
N PRO A 167 4.29 -3.94 -16.28
CA PRO A 167 5.57 -3.32 -16.60
C PRO A 167 5.45 -1.81 -16.87
N GLY A 168 6.42 -1.03 -16.34
CA GLY A 168 6.54 0.41 -16.55
C GLY A 168 5.74 1.28 -15.58
N GLU A 169 4.87 0.70 -14.73
CA GLU A 169 4.10 1.46 -13.76
C GLU A 169 4.98 2.08 -12.66
N ILE A 170 5.97 1.32 -12.12
CA ILE A 170 6.92 1.86 -11.14
C ILE A 170 7.72 3.00 -11.75
N SER A 171 8.22 2.84 -12.97
CA SER A 171 8.96 3.88 -13.70
C SER A 171 8.14 5.18 -13.81
N LYS A 172 6.86 5.07 -14.23
CA LYS A 172 5.95 6.20 -14.32
C LYS A 172 5.75 6.91 -12.98
N LEU A 173 5.42 6.15 -11.94
CA LEU A 173 5.15 6.69 -10.61
C LEU A 173 6.39 7.31 -9.97
N ALA A 174 7.53 6.64 -10.09
CA ALA A 174 8.81 7.10 -9.56
C ALA A 174 9.28 8.39 -10.25
N ASN A 175 9.04 8.54 -11.57
CA ASN A 175 9.33 9.77 -12.31
C ASN A 175 8.49 10.98 -11.85
N ILE A 176 7.25 10.73 -11.42
CA ILE A 176 6.42 11.78 -10.81
C ILE A 176 6.95 12.15 -9.42
N LEU A 177 7.31 11.14 -8.62
CA LEU A 177 7.64 11.31 -7.21
C LEU A 177 9.05 11.86 -6.97
N LYS A 178 10.07 11.45 -7.73
CA LYS A 178 11.49 11.89 -7.61
C LYS A 178 11.97 11.92 -6.16
N MET A 179 12.21 10.74 -5.61
CA MET A 179 12.48 10.51 -4.19
C MET A 179 13.87 10.99 -3.75
N ASN A 180 13.99 11.39 -2.49
CA ASN A 180 15.28 11.57 -1.82
C ASN A 180 15.81 10.23 -1.27
N LEU A 181 14.90 9.31 -0.92
CA LEU A 181 15.21 7.98 -0.45
C LEU A 181 14.19 6.99 -1.02
N SER A 182 14.67 5.91 -1.62
CA SER A 182 13.86 4.84 -2.19
C SER A 182 14.11 3.53 -1.47
N ILE A 183 13.05 2.77 -1.22
CA ILE A 183 13.10 1.49 -0.51
C ILE A 183 12.45 0.41 -1.36
N ILE A 184 13.18 -0.70 -1.59
CA ILE A 184 12.60 -1.97 -2.01
C ILE A 184 12.56 -2.88 -0.78
N THR A 185 11.37 -3.16 -0.26
CA THR A 185 11.22 -3.99 0.95
C THR A 185 11.67 -5.43 0.72
N ASN A 186 11.34 -5.99 -0.42
CA ASN A 186 11.79 -7.30 -0.91
C ASN A 186 11.38 -7.51 -2.37
N ILE A 187 11.94 -8.55 -2.99
CA ILE A 187 11.57 -9.05 -4.33
C ILE A 187 11.13 -10.51 -4.17
N GLY A 188 9.88 -10.79 -4.48
CA GLY A 188 9.27 -12.12 -4.35
C GLY A 188 8.10 -12.33 -5.31
N ASN A 189 7.40 -13.47 -5.20
CA ASN A 189 6.33 -13.89 -6.10
C ASN A 189 5.05 -13.08 -5.88
N ALA A 190 4.95 -11.95 -6.55
CA ALA A 190 3.78 -11.07 -6.55
C ALA A 190 3.56 -10.50 -7.95
N HIS A 191 2.31 -10.24 -8.32
CA HIS A 191 1.92 -9.65 -9.62
C HIS A 191 2.44 -10.46 -10.84
N LEU A 192 2.50 -11.80 -10.72
CA LEU A 192 3.06 -12.68 -11.77
C LEU A 192 2.21 -12.66 -13.05
N GLU A 193 0.91 -12.36 -12.95
CA GLU A 193 0.02 -12.23 -14.09
C GLU A 193 0.49 -11.14 -15.06
N GLY A 194 0.81 -9.95 -14.56
CA GLY A 194 1.32 -8.85 -15.39
C GLY A 194 2.82 -8.90 -15.63
N LEU A 195 3.60 -9.30 -14.61
CA LEU A 195 5.07 -9.27 -14.64
C LEU A 195 5.71 -10.61 -15.06
N LYS A 196 4.89 -11.65 -15.34
CA LYS A 196 5.24 -12.98 -15.86
C LYS A 196 6.01 -13.86 -14.87
N ASN A 197 7.10 -13.39 -14.30
CA ASN A 197 7.98 -14.15 -13.41
C ASN A 197 8.70 -13.23 -12.42
N ILE A 198 9.46 -13.82 -11.51
CA ILE A 198 10.20 -13.08 -10.48
C ILE A 198 11.29 -12.17 -11.07
N ASP A 199 11.85 -12.49 -12.23
CA ASP A 199 12.82 -11.63 -12.90
C ASP A 199 12.14 -10.36 -13.44
N GLY A 200 10.92 -10.49 -13.96
CA GLY A 200 10.06 -9.35 -14.31
C GLY A 200 9.71 -8.49 -13.10
N VAL A 201 9.38 -9.12 -11.96
CA VAL A 201 9.15 -8.40 -10.69
C VAL A 201 10.39 -7.64 -10.23
N ALA A 202 11.57 -8.26 -10.34
CA ALA A 202 12.83 -7.64 -9.96
C ALA A 202 13.13 -6.44 -10.86
N ASN A 203 12.98 -6.60 -12.17
CA ASN A 203 13.20 -5.53 -13.14
C ASN A 203 12.27 -4.34 -12.88
N GLU A 204 10.96 -4.59 -12.79
CA GLU A 204 9.95 -3.55 -12.56
C GLU A 204 10.20 -2.78 -11.26
N LYS A 205 10.37 -3.48 -10.13
CA LYS A 205 10.57 -2.82 -8.84
C LYS A 205 11.87 -2.03 -8.76
N SER A 206 12.92 -2.49 -9.43
CA SER A 206 14.22 -1.78 -9.45
C SER A 206 14.15 -0.43 -10.13
N ASP A 207 13.14 -0.17 -10.98
CA ASP A 207 12.97 1.12 -11.64
C ASP A 207 12.75 2.28 -10.65
N ILE A 208 12.33 1.99 -9.41
CA ILE A 208 12.24 3.03 -8.37
C ILE A 208 13.58 3.73 -8.14
N PHE A 209 14.69 3.02 -8.27
CA PHE A 209 16.02 3.56 -8.03
C PHE A 209 16.51 4.52 -9.13
N VAL A 210 16.04 4.33 -10.38
CA VAL A 210 16.37 5.21 -11.50
C VAL A 210 16.00 6.66 -11.20
N TYR A 211 14.84 6.86 -10.55
CA TYR A 211 14.26 8.17 -10.26
C TYR A 211 14.52 8.67 -8.83
N THR A 212 15.41 8.01 -8.09
CA THR A 212 15.97 8.59 -6.86
C THR A 212 16.85 9.76 -7.24
N LYS A 213 16.77 10.87 -6.52
CA LYS A 213 17.61 12.04 -6.76
C LYS A 213 19.08 11.70 -6.61
N ASP A 214 19.95 12.40 -7.33
CA ASP A 214 21.37 12.38 -7.07
C ASP A 214 21.62 12.75 -5.60
N GLU A 215 22.64 12.21 -4.97
CA GLU A 215 22.88 12.30 -3.52
C GLU A 215 21.84 11.56 -2.64
N GLY A 216 20.76 11.03 -3.21
CA GLY A 216 19.74 10.25 -2.51
C GLY A 216 20.19 8.82 -2.20
N TYR A 217 19.41 8.16 -1.36
CA TYR A 217 19.67 6.78 -0.93
C TYR A 217 18.75 5.77 -1.62
N CYS A 218 19.35 4.67 -2.09
CA CYS A 218 18.68 3.47 -2.57
C CYS A 218 18.87 2.35 -1.54
N LEU A 219 17.81 1.96 -0.86
CA LEU A 219 17.82 0.91 0.16
C LEU A 219 17.04 -0.31 -0.30
N GLY A 220 17.47 -1.51 0.06
CA GLY A 220 16.67 -2.69 -0.24
C GLY A 220 17.16 -3.97 0.41
N ASP A 221 16.20 -4.87 0.67
CA ASP A 221 16.49 -6.27 0.97
C ASP A 221 16.30 -7.08 -0.32
N ILE A 222 17.44 -7.36 -0.98
CA ILE A 222 17.49 -7.79 -2.37
C ILE A 222 18.10 -9.19 -2.45
N PRO A 223 17.42 -10.17 -3.06
CA PRO A 223 18.04 -11.48 -3.30
C PRO A 223 19.34 -11.36 -4.08
N LYS A 224 20.34 -12.14 -3.67
CA LYS A 224 21.73 -12.05 -4.21
C LYS A 224 21.78 -12.02 -5.75
N LYS A 225 20.92 -12.80 -6.41
CA LYS A 225 20.90 -12.89 -7.89
C LYS A 225 20.52 -11.57 -8.58
N TYR A 226 19.85 -10.62 -7.87
CA TYR A 226 19.41 -9.33 -8.42
C TYR A 226 20.28 -8.15 -8.00
N LEU A 227 21.36 -8.37 -7.25
CA LEU A 227 22.21 -7.28 -6.76
C LEU A 227 22.84 -6.48 -7.91
N ASN A 228 23.26 -7.13 -8.99
CA ASN A 228 23.81 -6.41 -10.14
C ASN A 228 22.76 -5.55 -10.82
N LEU A 229 21.57 -6.08 -11.07
CA LEU A 229 20.44 -5.34 -11.65
C LEU A 229 20.14 -4.05 -10.86
N VAL A 230 19.99 -4.15 -9.53
CA VAL A 230 19.68 -2.98 -8.70
C VAL A 230 20.84 -2.00 -8.59
N ARG A 231 22.10 -2.48 -8.66
CA ARG A 231 23.29 -1.62 -8.70
C ARG A 231 23.34 -0.80 -9.97
N ASP A 232 23.05 -1.40 -11.12
CA ASP A 232 23.01 -0.72 -12.40
C ASP A 232 21.92 0.37 -12.41
N LYS A 233 20.70 0.05 -11.98
CA LYS A 233 19.58 1.01 -11.90
C LYS A 233 19.76 2.10 -10.85
N SER A 234 20.64 1.90 -9.87
CA SER A 234 21.00 2.89 -8.84
C SER A 234 22.36 3.56 -9.07
N SER A 235 22.88 3.52 -10.31
CA SER A 235 24.14 4.16 -10.65
C SER A 235 24.15 5.64 -10.28
N GLY A 236 25.26 6.13 -9.73
CA GLY A 236 25.42 7.52 -9.27
C GLY A 236 24.75 7.84 -7.92
N LYS A 237 24.10 6.87 -7.23
CA LYS A 237 23.37 7.08 -5.98
C LYS A 237 24.03 6.36 -4.80
N LYS A 238 23.74 6.80 -3.57
CA LYS A 238 24.16 6.12 -2.34
C LYS A 238 23.33 4.84 -2.16
N ARG A 239 24.00 3.71 -1.92
CA ARG A 239 23.36 2.37 -1.95
C ARG A 239 23.62 1.60 -0.68
N ILE A 240 22.56 1.01 -0.09
CA ILE A 240 22.66 0.06 1.02
C ILE A 240 21.70 -1.10 0.72
N PHE A 241 22.26 -2.21 0.24
CA PHE A 241 21.51 -3.41 -0.08
C PHE A 241 21.91 -4.55 0.87
N THR A 242 20.90 -5.23 1.41
CA THR A 242 21.05 -6.45 2.20
C THR A 242 20.42 -7.63 1.45
N SER A 243 20.69 -8.83 1.90
CA SER A 243 20.06 -10.08 1.38
C SER A 243 19.70 -11.01 2.55
N ASP A 244 19.38 -10.41 3.69
CA ASP A 244 19.23 -11.12 4.95
C ASP A 244 17.77 -11.56 5.19
N ASN A 245 16.84 -11.07 4.38
CA ASN A 245 15.41 -11.20 4.58
C ASN A 245 14.98 -10.74 6.00
N ASP A 246 15.54 -9.61 6.42
CA ASP A 246 15.31 -8.98 7.73
C ASP A 246 14.65 -7.60 7.58
N PRO A 247 13.31 -7.54 7.63
CA PRO A 247 12.59 -6.26 7.54
C PRO A 247 12.93 -5.28 8.65
N LYS A 248 13.27 -5.76 9.86
CA LYS A 248 13.64 -4.89 11.00
C LYS A 248 14.96 -4.17 10.72
N LYS A 249 15.97 -4.89 10.21
CA LYS A 249 17.26 -4.32 9.81
C LYS A 249 17.09 -3.27 8.70
N LEU A 250 16.25 -3.56 7.69
CA LEU A 250 15.95 -2.61 6.61
C LEU A 250 15.28 -1.34 7.15
N MET A 251 14.27 -1.48 8.03
CA MET A 251 13.59 -0.33 8.64
C MET A 251 14.54 0.48 9.52
N LYS A 252 15.40 -0.17 10.31
CA LYS A 252 16.42 0.52 11.12
C LYS A 252 17.35 1.34 10.23
N THR A 253 17.84 0.76 9.14
CA THR A 253 18.68 1.46 8.16
C THR A 253 17.95 2.66 7.54
N ALA A 254 16.67 2.48 7.18
CA ALA A 254 15.86 3.56 6.62
C ALA A 254 15.68 4.71 7.62
N ILE A 255 15.36 4.42 8.89
CA ILE A 255 15.22 5.43 9.95
C ILE A 255 16.53 6.22 10.11
N ILE A 256 17.67 5.53 10.18
CA ILE A 256 18.98 6.17 10.30
C ILE A 256 19.22 7.12 9.12
N LYS A 257 19.01 6.66 7.88
CA LYS A 257 19.27 7.48 6.69
C LYS A 257 18.30 8.65 6.51
N ILE A 258 17.06 8.51 6.98
CA ILE A 258 16.12 9.62 7.01
C ILE A 258 16.52 10.66 8.06
N ASN A 259 16.94 10.24 9.26
CA ASN A 259 17.47 11.17 10.27
C ASN A 259 18.72 11.91 9.76
N ASP A 260 19.66 11.18 9.12
CA ASP A 260 20.85 11.79 8.49
C ASP A 260 20.48 12.87 7.47
N LEU A 261 19.51 12.58 6.59
CA LEU A 261 19.03 13.51 5.56
C LEU A 261 18.22 14.70 6.12
N LEU A 262 17.61 14.55 7.28
CA LEU A 262 16.87 15.61 7.97
C LEU A 262 17.71 16.35 9.02
N GLU A 263 18.99 15.95 9.18
CA GLU A 263 19.90 16.49 10.17
C GLU A 263 19.34 16.43 11.61
N VAL A 264 18.66 15.30 11.93
CA VAL A 264 18.04 15.05 13.23
C VAL A 264 18.88 14.09 14.04
N GLU A 265 19.23 14.47 15.25
CA GLU A 265 19.94 13.60 16.20
C GLU A 265 19.09 12.39 16.58
N TYR A 266 19.75 11.24 16.76
CA TYR A 266 19.12 9.99 17.15
C TYR A 266 20.07 9.10 17.95
N LEU A 267 19.50 8.25 18.79
CA LEU A 267 20.23 7.18 19.46
C LEU A 267 19.83 5.83 18.87
N HIS A 268 20.81 4.98 18.59
CA HIS A 268 20.55 3.63 18.06
C HIS A 268 19.64 2.81 18.95
N GLN A 269 19.78 2.94 20.29
CA GLN A 269 18.94 2.26 21.26
C GLN A 269 17.47 2.70 21.22
N GLU A 270 17.19 3.98 20.94
CA GLU A 270 15.81 4.48 20.75
C GLU A 270 15.16 3.85 19.53
N ILE A 271 15.91 3.76 18.42
CA ILE A 271 15.40 3.12 17.19
C ILE A 271 15.11 1.64 17.43
N ASP A 272 16.02 0.92 18.11
CA ASP A 272 15.84 -0.48 18.41
C ASP A 272 14.63 -0.69 19.33
N SER A 273 14.51 0.11 20.39
CA SER A 273 13.36 0.08 21.32
C SER A 273 12.04 0.39 20.61
N PHE A 274 12.04 1.31 19.65
CA PHE A 274 10.85 1.62 18.85
C PHE A 274 10.46 0.43 17.95
N LEU A 275 11.44 -0.16 17.24
CA LEU A 275 11.20 -1.27 16.32
C LEU A 275 10.87 -2.59 17.04
N ASP A 276 11.13 -2.70 18.36
CA ASP A 276 10.70 -3.82 19.18
C ASP A 276 9.23 -3.74 19.58
N LYS A 277 8.65 -2.53 19.55
CA LYS A 277 7.23 -2.34 19.80
C LYS A 277 6.42 -2.88 18.60
N LYS A 278 5.37 -3.63 18.91
CA LYS A 278 4.43 -4.06 17.87
C LYS A 278 3.71 -2.84 17.30
N ILE A 279 3.75 -2.72 15.98
CA ILE A 279 2.97 -1.72 15.26
C ILE A 279 1.81 -2.43 14.58
N ASP A 280 0.61 -2.19 15.08
CA ASP A 280 -0.59 -2.77 14.51
C ASP A 280 -0.98 -2.01 13.24
N VAL A 281 -1.06 -2.75 12.15
CA VAL A 281 -1.57 -2.27 10.86
C VAL A 281 -2.80 -3.12 10.54
N PRO A 282 -3.97 -2.53 10.38
CA PRO A 282 -5.21 -3.29 10.16
C PRO A 282 -5.08 -4.32 9.04
N GLY A 283 -5.48 -5.55 9.32
CA GLY A 283 -5.41 -6.68 8.39
C GLY A 283 -4.00 -7.14 8.02
N ARG A 284 -2.97 -6.81 8.83
CA ARG A 284 -1.56 -7.19 8.64
C ARG A 284 -1.01 -7.93 9.86
N PHE A 285 -1.39 -9.19 9.99
CA PHE A 285 -1.06 -10.04 11.14
C PHE A 285 -1.49 -9.40 12.47
N GLU A 286 -2.65 -8.78 12.47
CA GLU A 286 -3.26 -8.15 13.63
C GLU A 286 -3.88 -9.22 14.52
N ILE A 287 -3.57 -9.18 15.81
CA ILE A 287 -4.06 -10.17 16.76
C ILE A 287 -5.22 -9.55 17.54
N ARG A 288 -6.39 -10.20 17.48
CA ARG A 288 -7.64 -9.74 18.10
C ARG A 288 -8.26 -10.84 18.96
N LYS A 289 -9.02 -10.45 19.98
CA LYS A 289 -9.95 -11.36 20.65
C LYS A 289 -11.19 -11.55 19.78
N SER A 290 -11.73 -12.77 19.73
CA SER A 290 -13.08 -12.99 19.26
C SER A 290 -14.10 -12.50 20.30
N LYS A 291 -15.38 -12.53 19.94
CA LYS A 291 -16.49 -12.30 20.91
C LYS A 291 -16.56 -13.34 22.02
N SER A 292 -15.88 -14.47 21.84
CA SER A 292 -15.86 -15.60 22.77
C SER A 292 -14.40 -15.88 23.23
N LYS A 293 -13.92 -17.12 23.13
CA LYS A 293 -12.61 -17.52 23.64
C LYS A 293 -11.50 -17.55 22.59
N ALA A 294 -11.83 -17.74 21.32
CA ALA A 294 -10.86 -17.90 20.26
C ALA A 294 -9.99 -16.65 20.06
N LEU A 295 -8.72 -16.89 19.69
CA LEU A 295 -7.79 -15.86 19.24
C LEU A 295 -7.83 -15.73 17.73
N ILE A 296 -8.05 -14.53 17.22
CA ILE A 296 -8.08 -14.25 15.78
C ILE A 296 -6.79 -13.57 15.36
N ILE A 297 -6.16 -14.10 14.33
CA ILE A 297 -5.04 -13.45 13.63
C ILE A 297 -5.56 -12.97 12.28
N ASP A 298 -5.75 -11.67 12.15
CA ASP A 298 -6.21 -11.01 10.93
C ASP A 298 -5.01 -10.60 10.05
N ASP A 299 -4.78 -11.35 8.97
CA ASP A 299 -3.83 -11.03 7.90
C ASP A 299 -4.55 -10.94 6.54
N SER A 300 -5.76 -10.39 6.57
CA SER A 300 -6.76 -10.42 5.50
C SER A 300 -6.56 -9.39 4.40
N TYR A 301 -5.61 -8.45 4.57
CA TYR A 301 -5.49 -7.31 3.64
C TYR A 301 -5.17 -7.73 2.21
N ASN A 302 -4.22 -8.65 2.01
CA ASN A 302 -3.85 -9.22 0.72
C ASN A 302 -3.06 -10.51 0.90
N ALA A 303 -2.97 -11.33 -0.16
CA ALA A 303 -2.25 -12.60 -0.13
C ALA A 303 -1.48 -12.85 -1.42
N ASN A 304 -0.27 -13.38 -1.26
CA ASN A 304 0.55 -14.03 -2.27
C ASN A 304 1.33 -15.17 -1.61
N PRO A 305 1.98 -16.07 -2.37
CA PRO A 305 2.66 -17.24 -1.80
C PRO A 305 3.68 -16.88 -0.71
N ASP A 306 4.56 -15.93 -0.96
CA ASP A 306 5.62 -15.55 -0.02
C ASP A 306 5.05 -14.96 1.28
N SER A 307 3.94 -14.21 1.18
CA SER A 307 3.26 -13.64 2.34
C SER A 307 2.57 -14.70 3.20
N PHE A 308 2.06 -15.78 2.61
CA PHE A 308 1.55 -16.92 3.35
C PHE A 308 2.68 -17.64 4.11
N LEU A 309 3.77 -17.95 3.43
CA LEU A 309 4.92 -18.63 4.06
C LEU A 309 5.51 -17.81 5.19
N TYR A 310 5.60 -16.50 5.02
CA TYR A 310 6.06 -15.59 6.07
C TYR A 310 5.10 -15.59 7.29
N ALA A 311 3.80 -15.54 7.05
CA ALA A 311 2.79 -15.62 8.11
C ALA A 311 2.83 -16.98 8.84
N PHE A 312 2.98 -18.07 8.11
CA PHE A 312 3.12 -19.41 8.67
C PHE A 312 4.34 -19.53 9.59
N LYS A 313 5.49 -18.96 9.15
CA LYS A 313 6.70 -18.90 10.00
C LYS A 313 6.44 -18.10 11.28
N LYS A 314 5.71 -16.98 11.20
CA LYS A 314 5.33 -16.19 12.37
C LYS A 314 4.43 -16.96 13.33
N ILE A 315 3.45 -17.72 12.79
CA ILE A 315 2.52 -18.53 13.60
C ILE A 315 3.25 -19.65 14.31
N LYS A 316 4.18 -20.35 13.63
CA LYS A 316 5.02 -21.39 14.25
C LYS A 316 5.82 -20.87 15.45
N ASN A 317 6.29 -19.61 15.38
CA ASN A 317 7.14 -18.99 16.40
C ASN A 317 6.37 -17.99 17.28
N LEU A 318 5.03 -18.05 17.27
CA LEU A 318 4.21 -17.09 18.02
C LEU A 318 4.33 -17.33 19.51
N ASP A 319 4.88 -16.35 20.20
CA ASP A 319 4.98 -16.34 21.67
C ASP A 319 3.74 -15.63 22.25
N LEU A 320 2.80 -16.41 22.72
CA LEU A 320 1.54 -15.93 23.31
C LEU A 320 1.75 -15.11 24.58
N SER A 321 2.83 -15.35 25.32
CA SER A 321 3.13 -14.62 26.56
C SER A 321 3.42 -13.14 26.35
N LYS A 322 3.74 -12.75 25.13
CA LYS A 322 3.98 -11.35 24.72
C LYS A 322 2.72 -10.60 24.30
N ILE A 323 1.56 -11.25 24.28
CA ILE A 323 0.30 -10.64 23.90
C ILE A 323 -0.40 -10.16 25.18
N SER A 324 -0.50 -8.86 25.36
CA SER A 324 -0.90 -8.22 26.63
C SER A 324 -2.28 -8.60 27.17
N PHE A 325 -3.18 -9.05 26.29
CA PHE A 325 -4.55 -9.42 26.66
C PHE A 325 -4.77 -10.93 26.78
N ILE A 326 -3.71 -11.75 26.64
CA ILE A 326 -3.77 -13.21 26.82
C ILE A 326 -3.26 -13.52 28.24
N GLU A 327 -3.97 -14.37 28.95
CA GLU A 327 -3.55 -14.85 30.26
C GLU A 327 -2.25 -15.67 30.15
N LYS A 328 -1.34 -15.46 31.10
CA LYS A 328 -0.09 -16.23 31.14
C LYS A 328 -0.38 -17.72 31.29
N GLY A 329 0.19 -18.49 30.39
CA GLY A 329 -0.02 -19.95 30.39
C GLY A 329 -1.14 -20.45 29.49
N SER A 330 -1.90 -19.56 28.84
CA SER A 330 -2.91 -19.96 27.85
C SER A 330 -2.28 -20.75 26.72
N LYS A 331 -2.91 -21.87 26.37
CA LYS A 331 -2.54 -22.72 25.22
C LYS A 331 -3.76 -22.87 24.35
N TYR A 332 -3.62 -22.53 23.09
CA TYR A 332 -4.68 -22.83 22.12
C TYR A 332 -4.55 -24.28 21.67
N GLN A 333 -5.61 -25.06 21.84
CA GLN A 333 -5.63 -26.49 21.58
C GLN A 333 -5.73 -26.81 20.09
N LYS A 334 -6.37 -25.91 19.32
CA LYS A 334 -6.55 -26.04 17.87
C LYS A 334 -6.06 -24.82 17.13
N LYS A 335 -5.35 -25.04 16.03
CA LYS A 335 -4.94 -24.02 15.07
C LYS A 335 -5.72 -24.19 13.78
N ILE A 336 -6.50 -23.19 13.42
CA ILE A 336 -7.36 -23.17 12.24
C ILE A 336 -6.86 -22.12 11.26
N CYS A 337 -6.69 -22.51 9.99
CA CYS A 337 -6.34 -21.59 8.91
C CYS A 337 -7.54 -21.38 8.01
N VAL A 338 -8.02 -20.15 7.89
CA VAL A 338 -9.06 -19.76 6.94
C VAL A 338 -8.39 -19.04 5.77
N MET A 339 -8.34 -19.73 4.63
CA MET A 339 -7.62 -19.28 3.45
C MET A 339 -8.58 -18.85 2.35
N GLY A 340 -8.41 -17.63 1.85
CA GLY A 340 -9.00 -17.19 0.58
C GLY A 340 -8.01 -17.32 -0.57
N GLN A 341 -8.53 -17.31 -1.80
CA GLN A 341 -7.69 -17.36 -3.00
C GLN A 341 -6.65 -16.24 -3.03
N MET A 342 -5.50 -16.54 -3.63
CA MET A 342 -4.48 -15.56 -3.99
C MET A 342 -4.79 -15.02 -5.38
N GLY A 343 -4.66 -13.69 -5.57
CA GLY A 343 -4.81 -13.04 -6.88
C GLY A 343 -3.49 -12.88 -7.62
N GLU A 344 -3.58 -12.50 -8.89
CA GLU A 344 -2.47 -12.02 -9.71
C GLU A 344 -1.32 -13.04 -9.93
N LEU A 345 -1.62 -14.34 -9.88
CA LEU A 345 -0.63 -15.41 -10.02
C LEU A 345 -0.43 -15.90 -11.46
N GLY A 346 -1.32 -15.50 -12.39
CA GLY A 346 -1.28 -15.91 -13.79
C GLY A 346 -1.37 -17.44 -13.96
N GLU A 347 -0.62 -17.98 -14.92
CA GLU A 347 -0.63 -19.42 -15.27
C GLU A 347 -0.22 -20.35 -14.12
N LYS A 348 0.57 -19.86 -13.17
CA LYS A 348 1.03 -20.63 -12.01
C LYS A 348 0.02 -20.68 -10.86
N SER A 349 -1.17 -20.13 -11.05
CA SER A 349 -2.17 -19.98 -9.99
C SER A 349 -2.51 -21.32 -9.32
N GLU A 350 -2.80 -22.36 -10.11
CA GLU A 350 -3.18 -23.65 -9.58
C GLU A 350 -2.08 -24.32 -8.75
N ASP A 351 -0.86 -24.35 -9.29
CA ASP A 351 0.30 -24.98 -8.62
C ASP A 351 0.64 -24.25 -7.31
N LEU A 352 0.63 -22.92 -7.33
CA LEU A 352 0.92 -22.12 -6.15
C LEU A 352 -0.16 -22.26 -5.07
N HIS A 353 -1.44 -22.34 -5.45
CA HIS A 353 -2.51 -22.63 -4.49
C HIS A 353 -2.36 -24.00 -3.86
N LYS A 354 -2.10 -25.05 -4.66
CA LYS A 354 -1.85 -26.42 -4.14
C LYS A 354 -0.65 -26.43 -3.21
N TYR A 355 0.43 -25.77 -3.57
CA TYR A 355 1.63 -25.68 -2.76
C TYR A 355 1.34 -25.03 -1.38
N ILE A 356 0.68 -23.87 -1.37
CA ILE A 356 0.39 -23.18 -0.10
C ILE A 356 -0.64 -23.93 0.75
N LEU A 357 -1.63 -24.59 0.17
CA LEU A 357 -2.55 -25.46 0.90
C LEU A 357 -1.80 -26.61 1.59
N LYS A 358 -0.85 -27.24 0.89
CA LYS A 358 -0.01 -28.29 1.47
C LYS A 358 0.86 -27.77 2.61
N GLU A 359 1.49 -26.61 2.45
CA GLU A 359 2.25 -25.98 3.54
C GLU A 359 1.36 -25.65 4.76
N ALA A 360 0.12 -25.20 4.51
CA ALA A 360 -0.84 -24.94 5.57
C ALA A 360 -1.24 -26.22 6.31
N SER A 361 -1.47 -27.34 5.60
CA SER A 361 -1.87 -28.62 6.21
C SER A 361 -0.82 -29.20 7.17
N LEU A 362 0.46 -28.82 7.01
CA LEU A 362 1.55 -29.21 7.90
C LEU A 362 1.64 -28.39 9.21
N ILE A 363 0.89 -27.31 9.31
CA ILE A 363 1.02 -26.31 10.40
C ILE A 363 -0.26 -26.21 11.22
N PHE A 364 -1.39 -26.31 10.55
CA PHE A 364 -2.70 -26.15 11.15
C PHE A 364 -3.42 -27.47 11.28
N ASP A 365 -4.19 -27.61 12.36
CA ASP A 365 -5.01 -28.79 12.59
C ASP A 365 -6.18 -28.86 11.60
N ILE A 366 -6.68 -27.68 11.18
CA ILE A 366 -7.78 -27.53 10.23
C ILE A 366 -7.43 -26.40 9.23
N VAL A 367 -7.65 -26.67 7.96
CA VAL A 367 -7.50 -25.68 6.87
C VAL A 367 -8.83 -25.55 6.13
N LEU A 368 -9.40 -24.37 6.13
CA LEU A 368 -10.64 -24.03 5.45
C LEU A 368 -10.33 -23.18 4.22
N ALA A 369 -10.45 -23.78 3.04
CA ALA A 369 -10.18 -23.15 1.76
C ALA A 369 -11.47 -22.59 1.16
N ILE A 370 -11.62 -21.23 1.15
CA ILE A 370 -12.84 -20.57 0.71
C ILE A 370 -12.82 -20.29 -0.79
N ASP A 371 -13.84 -20.77 -1.50
CA ASP A 371 -14.06 -20.53 -2.93
C ASP A 371 -12.87 -20.92 -3.82
N PHE A 372 -12.06 -21.90 -3.39
CA PHE A 372 -10.91 -22.36 -4.16
C PHE A 372 -11.36 -23.13 -5.41
N LYS A 373 -10.67 -22.88 -6.53
CA LYS A 373 -10.87 -23.59 -7.81
C LYS A 373 -9.98 -24.81 -7.97
N VAL A 374 -9.12 -25.07 -6.99
CA VAL A 374 -8.22 -26.22 -6.95
C VAL A 374 -8.73 -27.27 -5.96
N ASN A 375 -8.40 -28.53 -6.18
CA ASN A 375 -8.70 -29.61 -5.27
C ASN A 375 -7.39 -30.29 -4.82
N LEU A 376 -7.29 -30.57 -3.52
CA LEU A 376 -6.18 -31.28 -2.92
C LEU A 376 -6.75 -32.24 -1.85
N LYS A 377 -6.36 -33.53 -1.92
CA LYS A 377 -6.83 -34.54 -0.96
C LYS A 377 -5.86 -34.60 0.22
N GLU A 378 -6.11 -33.80 1.23
CA GLU A 378 -5.47 -33.87 2.54
C GLU A 378 -6.58 -33.97 3.60
N SER A 379 -6.38 -34.78 4.63
CA SER A 379 -7.44 -35.12 5.60
C SER A 379 -7.91 -33.92 6.45
N ASN A 380 -7.07 -32.91 6.61
CA ASN A 380 -7.37 -31.71 7.39
C ASN A 380 -7.69 -30.46 6.55
N ILE A 381 -7.92 -30.60 5.22
CA ILE A 381 -8.34 -29.52 4.34
C ILE A 381 -9.79 -29.68 3.97
N SER A 382 -10.60 -28.66 4.23
CA SER A 382 -12.00 -28.57 3.80
C SER A 382 -12.17 -27.42 2.81
N PHE A 383 -12.80 -27.72 1.67
CA PHE A 383 -13.16 -26.72 0.67
C PHE A 383 -14.59 -26.27 0.91
N LEU A 384 -14.79 -25.00 1.22
CA LEU A 384 -16.06 -24.42 1.63
C LEU A 384 -16.43 -23.25 0.73
N LYS A 385 -17.73 -23.04 0.58
CA LYS A 385 -18.25 -21.78 0.06
C LYS A 385 -18.23 -20.71 1.16
N ARG A 386 -18.20 -19.45 0.75
CA ARG A 386 -18.13 -18.34 1.70
C ARG A 386 -19.28 -18.35 2.72
N GLU A 387 -20.47 -18.72 2.28
CA GLU A 387 -21.69 -18.73 3.11
C GLU A 387 -21.64 -19.78 4.24
N GLU A 388 -20.80 -20.79 4.11
CA GLU A 388 -20.68 -21.91 5.06
C GLU A 388 -19.72 -21.61 6.22
N ILE A 389 -18.84 -20.60 6.05
CA ILE A 389 -17.73 -20.35 6.98
C ILE A 389 -18.23 -19.94 8.38
N ASP A 390 -19.20 -19.05 8.47
CA ASP A 390 -19.68 -18.54 9.77
C ASP A 390 -20.28 -19.69 10.61
N SER A 391 -21.03 -20.60 9.97
CA SER A 391 -21.57 -21.76 10.64
C SER A 391 -20.51 -22.77 11.06
N TYR A 392 -19.52 -22.99 10.20
CA TYR A 392 -18.41 -23.91 10.49
C TYR A 392 -17.51 -23.42 11.64
N LEU A 393 -17.23 -22.12 11.68
CA LEU A 393 -16.37 -21.54 12.73
C LEU A 393 -17.06 -21.36 14.07
N LYS A 394 -18.42 -21.37 14.11
CA LYS A 394 -19.19 -21.12 15.34
C LYS A 394 -18.80 -22.04 16.49
N GLU A 395 -18.56 -23.31 16.20
CA GLU A 395 -18.12 -24.31 17.19
C GLU A 395 -16.77 -23.93 17.81
N TYR A 396 -15.81 -23.50 16.98
CA TYR A 396 -14.45 -23.19 17.41
C TYR A 396 -14.28 -21.84 18.09
N LEU A 397 -15.25 -20.95 17.99
CA LEU A 397 -15.21 -19.66 18.68
C LEU A 397 -15.35 -19.83 20.20
N GLU A 398 -16.06 -20.83 20.66
CA GLU A 398 -16.25 -21.15 22.08
C GLU A 398 -15.11 -21.96 22.67
N GLU A 399 -14.19 -22.45 21.82
CA GLU A 399 -13.01 -23.23 22.22
C GLU A 399 -11.78 -22.34 22.35
N ASP A 400 -10.72 -22.88 23.00
CA ASP A 400 -9.38 -22.29 22.99
C ASP A 400 -8.71 -22.55 21.63
N ALA A 401 -9.21 -21.88 20.59
CA ALA A 401 -8.72 -21.99 19.22
C ALA A 401 -7.98 -20.74 18.76
N LEU A 402 -6.92 -20.94 17.95
CA LEU A 402 -6.25 -19.87 17.21
C LEU A 402 -6.73 -19.93 15.77
N ILE A 403 -7.40 -18.89 15.29
CA ILE A 403 -7.96 -18.81 13.95
C ILE A 403 -7.20 -17.76 13.15
N PHE A 404 -6.50 -18.19 12.12
CA PHE A 404 -5.73 -17.33 11.22
C PHE A 404 -6.49 -17.10 9.91
N PHE A 405 -6.64 -15.84 9.51
CA PHE A 405 -7.33 -15.43 8.29
C PHE A 405 -6.38 -14.79 7.30
N LYS A 406 -6.33 -15.29 6.07
CA LYS A 406 -5.58 -14.68 4.98
C LYS A 406 -6.19 -14.98 3.60
N GLY A 407 -6.27 -13.94 2.75
CA GLY A 407 -6.74 -14.04 1.36
C GLY A 407 -6.38 -12.79 0.58
N SER A 408 -6.54 -12.84 -0.74
CA SER A 408 -6.37 -11.66 -1.59
C SER A 408 -7.45 -10.62 -1.31
N ARG A 409 -7.18 -9.37 -1.68
CA ARG A 409 -8.10 -8.25 -1.45
C ARG A 409 -9.50 -8.47 -2.03
N SER A 410 -9.59 -9.18 -3.15
CA SER A 410 -10.87 -9.50 -3.82
C SER A 410 -11.78 -10.40 -2.98
N VAL A 411 -11.19 -11.24 -2.12
CA VAL A 411 -11.95 -12.17 -1.26
C VAL A 411 -12.65 -11.43 -0.11
N LYS A 412 -12.19 -10.24 0.29
CA LYS A 412 -12.77 -9.42 1.37
C LYS A 412 -12.96 -10.20 2.67
N MET A 413 -11.89 -10.88 3.11
CA MET A 413 -11.88 -11.70 4.34
C MET A 413 -12.26 -10.90 5.59
N GLU A 414 -11.99 -9.59 5.59
CA GLU A 414 -12.34 -8.69 6.69
C GLU A 414 -13.85 -8.68 6.99
N ASN A 415 -14.72 -9.01 6.03
CA ASN A 415 -16.15 -9.10 6.26
C ASN A 415 -16.54 -10.33 7.09
N ILE A 416 -15.76 -11.43 6.96
CA ILE A 416 -15.94 -12.62 7.81
C ILE A 416 -15.48 -12.28 9.23
N ILE A 417 -14.25 -11.75 9.35
CA ILE A 417 -13.65 -11.41 10.65
C ILE A 417 -14.54 -10.47 11.46
N LYS A 418 -15.12 -9.47 10.80
CA LYS A 418 -15.99 -8.47 11.45
C LYS A 418 -17.20 -9.07 12.15
N ASN A 419 -17.71 -10.20 11.66
CA ASN A 419 -18.81 -10.92 12.30
C ASN A 419 -18.36 -11.66 13.59
N LEU A 420 -17.08 -11.99 13.67
CA LEU A 420 -16.48 -12.81 14.73
C LEU A 420 -15.83 -11.99 15.85
N THR A 421 -15.46 -10.75 15.59
CA THR A 421 -14.87 -9.75 16.52
C THR A 421 -15.87 -8.61 16.79
#